data_d398d47bf66a149e63c036b53fd7eb56
#
_entry.id   d398d47bf66a149e63c036b53fd7eb56
#
_cell.length_a   1.000
_cell.length_b   1.000
_cell.length_c   1.000
_cell.angle_alpha   90.00
_cell.angle_beta   90.00
_cell.angle_gamma   90.00
#
_symmetry.space_group_name_H-M   'P 1'
#
loop_
_entity.id
_entity.type
_entity.pdbx_description
1 polymer ?
#
loop_
_entity_poly.entity_id
_entity_poly.type
_entity_poly.pdbx_seq_one_letter_code
_entity_poly.pdbx_strand_id
1 'polypeptide(L)'
;MTEKLPWKPISEVDIWDELNKAGERMTPPQRKFWEGIRIDPEKWKQHPHGDLGGGFWAVGIIGRRVVWYNDIEEGFNHSKYANYGEISEYWCNQDHLEWAVQALMTRMDDGGPWD
;
A
#
# COMPACT_ATOMS: atom_id res chain seq x y z
N MET A 1 23.79 -6.33 24.92
CA MET A 1 22.49 -6.78 24.43
C MET A 1 22.27 -6.38 22.99
N THR A 2 21.78 -7.30 22.23
CA THR A 2 21.55 -7.03 20.83
C THR A 2 20.23 -6.30 20.63
N GLU A 3 20.31 -5.20 19.91
CA GLU A 3 19.12 -4.49 19.51
C GLU A 3 18.38 -5.30 18.47
N LYS A 4 17.14 -5.55 18.71
CA LYS A 4 16.27 -6.18 17.70
C LYS A 4 15.42 -5.12 17.04
N LEU A 5 15.29 -5.22 15.75
CA LEU A 5 14.31 -4.41 15.06
C LEU A 5 12.93 -4.82 15.57
N PRO A 6 12.03 -3.87 15.82
CA PRO A 6 10.67 -4.20 16.26
C PRO A 6 9.90 -4.96 15.19
N TRP A 7 10.38 -4.96 13.96
CA TRP A 7 9.76 -5.64 12.84
C TRP A 7 10.81 -5.89 11.78
N LYS A 8 10.50 -6.76 10.86
CA LYS A 8 11.40 -7.12 9.78
C LYS A 8 10.79 -6.64 8.46
N PRO A 9 11.54 -5.83 7.68
CA PRO A 9 11.02 -5.37 6.39
C PRO A 9 10.73 -6.54 5.47
N ILE A 10 9.60 -6.46 4.76
CA ILE A 10 9.22 -7.49 3.81
C ILE A 10 10.08 -7.37 2.55
N SER A 11 10.48 -8.49 2.00
CA SER A 11 11.30 -8.50 0.79
C SER A 11 10.43 -8.22 -0.44
N GLU A 12 11.09 -7.85 -1.55
CA GLU A 12 10.37 -7.65 -2.80
C GLU A 12 9.68 -8.91 -3.25
N VAL A 13 10.34 -10.05 -3.13
CA VAL A 13 9.75 -11.34 -3.50
C VAL A 13 8.46 -11.58 -2.71
N ASP A 14 8.51 -11.31 -1.42
CA ASP A 14 7.35 -11.54 -0.57
C ASP A 14 6.22 -10.56 -0.84
N ILE A 15 6.54 -9.32 -1.19
CA ILE A 15 5.48 -8.37 -1.54
C ILE A 15 4.80 -8.79 -2.85
N TRP A 16 5.56 -9.27 -3.84
CA TRP A 16 4.96 -9.79 -5.07
C TRP A 16 4.04 -10.97 -4.76
N ASP A 17 4.44 -11.83 -3.84
CA ASP A 17 3.63 -12.98 -3.43
C ASP A 17 2.31 -12.52 -2.81
N GLU A 18 2.37 -11.51 -1.95
CA GLU A 18 1.16 -10.93 -1.34
C GLU A 18 0.23 -10.35 -2.40
N LEU A 19 0.79 -9.66 -3.40
CA LEU A 19 -0.01 -9.07 -4.47
C LEU A 19 -0.70 -10.16 -5.29
N ASN A 20 0.01 -11.24 -5.58
CA ASN A 20 -0.55 -12.35 -6.37
C ASN A 20 -1.68 -13.04 -5.59
N LYS A 21 -1.47 -13.29 -4.32
CA LYS A 21 -2.50 -13.90 -3.47
C LYS A 21 -3.75 -13.03 -3.40
N ALA A 22 -3.54 -11.72 -3.24
CA ALA A 22 -4.66 -10.79 -3.17
C ALA A 22 -5.44 -10.77 -4.48
N GLY A 23 -4.73 -10.80 -5.61
CA GLY A 23 -5.37 -10.84 -6.92
C GLY A 23 -6.29 -12.04 -7.07
N GLU A 24 -5.91 -13.17 -6.52
CA GLU A 24 -6.74 -14.38 -6.56
C GLU A 24 -8.01 -14.24 -5.71
N ARG A 25 -7.95 -13.45 -4.65
CA ARG A 25 -9.11 -13.23 -3.77
C ARG A 25 -10.04 -12.13 -4.27
N MET A 26 -9.58 -11.31 -5.21
CA MET A 26 -10.38 -10.17 -5.70
C MET A 26 -11.56 -10.62 -6.52
N THR A 27 -12.66 -9.88 -6.37
CA THR A 27 -13.80 -10.00 -7.30
C THR A 27 -13.38 -9.45 -8.66
N PRO A 28 -14.10 -9.80 -9.74
CA PRO A 28 -13.78 -9.24 -11.07
C PRO A 28 -13.75 -7.71 -11.10
N PRO A 29 -14.72 -6.98 -10.49
CA PRO A 29 -14.64 -5.52 -10.45
C PRO A 29 -13.40 -5.01 -9.70
N GLN A 30 -13.05 -5.64 -8.58
CA GLN A 30 -11.86 -5.25 -7.82
C GLN A 30 -10.59 -5.47 -8.65
N ARG A 31 -10.52 -6.61 -9.32
CA ARG A 31 -9.35 -6.94 -10.14
C ARG A 31 -9.18 -5.95 -11.29
N LYS A 32 -10.30 -5.61 -11.94
CA LYS A 32 -10.26 -4.66 -13.05
C LYS A 32 -9.78 -3.29 -12.56
N PHE A 33 -10.30 -2.83 -11.44
CA PHE A 33 -9.89 -1.55 -10.87
C PHE A 33 -8.41 -1.59 -10.50
N TRP A 34 -8.00 -2.66 -9.81
CA TRP A 34 -6.62 -2.83 -9.36
C TRP A 34 -5.64 -2.81 -10.52
N GLU A 35 -5.98 -3.49 -11.62
CA GLU A 35 -5.09 -3.53 -12.78
C GLU A 35 -4.90 -2.17 -13.42
N GLY A 36 -5.84 -1.28 -13.24
CA GLY A 36 -5.73 0.08 -13.77
C GLY A 36 -4.87 0.99 -12.91
N ILE A 37 -4.59 0.63 -11.65
CA ILE A 37 -3.85 1.51 -10.74
C ILE A 37 -2.54 0.89 -10.22
N ARG A 38 -2.33 -0.40 -10.40
CA ARG A 38 -1.15 -1.07 -9.86
C ARG A 38 0.12 -0.59 -10.53
N ILE A 39 1.20 -0.54 -9.74
CA ILE A 39 2.55 -0.27 -10.24
C ILE A 39 3.44 -1.40 -9.77
N ASP A 40 4.60 -1.53 -10.39
CA ASP A 40 5.61 -2.42 -9.85
C ASP A 40 6.02 -1.90 -8.47
N PRO A 41 6.17 -2.77 -7.48
CA PRO A 41 6.50 -2.30 -6.14
C PRO A 41 7.77 -1.44 -6.12
N GLU A 42 7.68 -0.31 -5.46
CA GLU A 42 8.84 0.57 -5.27
C GLU A 42 8.78 1.16 -3.87
N LYS A 43 9.96 1.38 -3.29
CA LYS A 43 10.05 1.91 -1.93
C LYS A 43 9.79 3.40 -1.92
N TRP A 44 8.84 3.82 -1.07
CA TRP A 44 8.54 5.22 -0.83
C TRP A 44 8.95 5.57 0.59
N LYS A 45 9.48 6.77 0.76
CA LYS A 45 9.91 7.25 2.07
C LYS A 45 8.71 7.55 2.95
N GLN A 46 8.86 7.27 4.22
CA GLN A 46 7.88 7.69 5.23
C GLN A 46 8.65 7.89 6.53
N HIS A 47 8.84 9.14 6.88
CA HIS A 47 9.55 9.50 8.11
C HIS A 47 8.51 9.73 9.21
N PRO A 48 8.70 9.19 10.41
CA PRO A 48 9.83 8.37 10.87
C PRO A 48 9.59 6.86 10.78
N HIS A 49 8.37 6.43 10.44
CA HIS A 49 7.99 5.02 10.61
C HIS A 49 8.70 4.09 9.63
N GLY A 50 8.96 4.56 8.43
CA GLY A 50 9.59 3.74 7.41
C GLY A 50 11.11 3.78 7.40
N ASP A 51 11.73 4.56 8.28
CA ASP A 51 13.16 4.82 8.21
C ASP A 51 14.01 3.56 8.32
N LEU A 52 13.64 2.66 9.24
CA LEU A 52 14.43 1.45 9.48
C LEU A 52 14.40 0.47 8.32
N GLY A 53 13.35 0.50 7.53
CA GLY A 53 13.19 -0.43 6.41
C GLY A 53 13.48 0.18 5.06
N GLY A 54 13.96 1.43 5.02
CA GLY A 54 14.20 2.09 3.75
C GLY A 54 12.93 2.55 3.06
N GLY A 55 11.85 2.71 3.82
CA GLY A 55 10.54 3.08 3.29
C GLY A 55 9.58 1.92 3.27
N PHE A 56 8.42 2.14 2.69
CA PHE A 56 7.40 1.10 2.52
C PHE A 56 7.17 0.83 1.03
N TRP A 57 6.78 -0.40 0.70
CA TRP A 57 6.50 -0.77 -0.69
C TRP A 57 5.21 -0.12 -1.16
N ALA A 58 5.31 0.79 -2.12
CA ALA A 58 4.17 1.35 -2.82
C ALA A 58 3.83 0.41 -3.97
N VAL A 59 2.54 0.10 -4.13
CA VAL A 59 2.11 -0.94 -5.07
C VAL A 59 1.01 -0.47 -6.02
N GLY A 60 0.47 0.72 -5.81
CA GLY A 60 -0.56 1.27 -6.70
C GLY A 60 -0.69 2.76 -6.53
N ILE A 61 -1.14 3.44 -7.57
CA ILE A 61 -1.32 4.89 -7.54
C ILE A 61 -2.59 5.24 -8.29
N ILE A 62 -3.39 6.10 -7.69
CA ILE A 62 -4.54 6.69 -8.36
C ILE A 62 -4.68 8.14 -7.89
N GLY A 63 -4.61 9.08 -8.83
CA GLY A 63 -4.62 10.50 -8.50
C GLY A 63 -3.47 10.83 -7.57
N ARG A 64 -3.79 11.44 -6.43
CA ARG A 64 -2.79 11.78 -5.41
C ARG A 64 -2.84 10.79 -4.24
N ARG A 65 -3.26 9.57 -4.50
CA ARG A 65 -3.26 8.53 -3.49
C ARG A 65 -2.35 7.40 -3.90
N VAL A 66 -1.62 6.88 -2.92
CA VAL A 66 -0.70 5.75 -3.11
C VAL A 66 -1.18 4.61 -2.24
N VAL A 67 -1.23 3.41 -2.82
CA VAL A 67 -1.50 2.17 -2.08
C VAL A 67 -0.15 1.57 -1.69
N TRP A 68 0.01 1.25 -0.42
CA TRP A 68 1.28 0.78 0.09
C TRP A 68 1.09 -0.26 1.17
N TYR A 69 2.14 -1.04 1.39
CA TYR A 69 2.13 -2.10 2.39
C TYR A 69 2.87 -1.66 3.63
N ASN A 70 2.19 -1.71 4.78
CA ASN A 70 2.80 -1.42 6.06
C ASN A 70 3.28 -2.73 6.66
N ASP A 71 4.58 -3.01 6.53
CA ASP A 71 5.12 -4.27 7.01
C ASP A 71 5.40 -4.26 8.52
N ILE A 72 5.22 -3.14 9.18
CA ILE A 72 5.22 -3.09 10.64
C ILE A 72 3.93 -3.71 11.17
N GLU A 73 2.80 -3.35 10.54
CA GLU A 73 1.47 -3.80 10.98
C GLU A 73 0.93 -4.93 10.13
N GLU A 74 1.62 -5.29 9.06
CA GLU A 74 1.24 -6.37 8.15
C GLU A 74 -0.12 -6.12 7.50
N GLY A 75 -0.26 -4.96 6.87
CA GLY A 75 -1.49 -4.61 6.19
C GLY A 75 -1.30 -3.57 5.12
N PHE A 76 -2.24 -3.53 4.18
CA PHE A 76 -2.24 -2.55 3.10
C PHE A 76 -3.01 -1.31 3.51
N ASN A 77 -2.54 -0.17 3.02
CA ASN A 77 -3.13 1.13 3.31
C ASN A 77 -3.11 1.97 2.05
N HIS A 78 -3.90 3.04 2.03
CA HIS A 78 -3.73 4.06 1.01
C HIS A 78 -3.65 5.42 1.67
N SER A 79 -2.85 6.29 1.11
CA SER A 79 -2.57 7.60 1.68
C SER A 79 -2.51 8.65 0.60
N LYS A 80 -2.90 9.86 0.96
CA LYS A 80 -2.65 11.01 0.13
C LYS A 80 -1.15 11.30 0.10
N TYR A 81 -0.65 11.77 -1.03
CA TYR A 81 0.75 12.19 -1.11
C TYR A 81 0.85 13.52 -1.84
N ALA A 82 1.86 14.31 -1.46
CA ALA A 82 2.15 15.57 -2.10
C ALA A 82 3.30 15.45 -3.09
N ASN A 83 4.30 14.65 -2.74
CA ASN A 83 5.48 14.46 -3.57
C ASN A 83 5.64 12.99 -3.90
N TYR A 84 5.84 12.68 -5.17
CA TYR A 84 6.05 11.31 -5.61
C TYR A 84 7.24 10.71 -4.86
N GLY A 85 7.06 9.52 -4.34
CA GLY A 85 8.12 8.84 -3.59
C GLY A 85 8.04 9.05 -2.09
N GLU A 86 7.09 9.87 -1.61
CA GLU A 86 6.94 10.15 -0.18
C GLU A 86 5.51 9.90 0.26
N ILE A 87 5.34 9.10 1.30
CA ILE A 87 4.04 8.85 1.91
C ILE A 87 3.79 9.93 2.94
N SER A 88 2.82 10.82 2.66
CA SER A 88 2.54 11.98 3.52
C SER A 88 1.76 11.61 4.77
N GLU A 89 0.95 10.56 4.69
CA GLU A 89 0.07 10.16 5.78
C GLU A 89 0.41 8.74 6.18
N TYR A 90 0.71 8.54 7.45
CA TYR A 90 0.98 7.20 7.96
C TYR A 90 -0.31 6.58 8.48
N TRP A 91 -0.61 5.37 8.03
CA TRP A 91 -1.74 4.60 8.51
C TRP A 91 -1.28 3.21 8.91
N CYS A 92 -2.00 2.61 9.83
CA CYS A 92 -1.61 1.31 10.37
C CYS A 92 -2.75 0.30 10.31
N ASN A 93 -3.59 0.38 9.30
CA ASN A 93 -4.63 -0.62 9.09
C ASN A 93 -4.00 -1.95 8.72
N GLN A 94 -4.63 -3.03 9.14
CA GLN A 94 -4.15 -4.39 8.85
C GLN A 94 -5.05 -5.02 7.79
N ASP A 95 -5.33 -4.29 6.72
CA ASP A 95 -6.26 -4.72 5.69
C ASP A 95 -5.56 -5.55 4.63
N HIS A 96 -6.28 -6.53 4.10
CA HIS A 96 -5.86 -7.18 2.86
C HIS A 96 -5.93 -6.18 1.71
N LEU A 97 -5.16 -6.44 0.67
CA LEU A 97 -5.13 -5.52 -0.47
C LEU A 97 -6.51 -5.33 -1.10
N GLU A 98 -7.27 -6.40 -1.23
CA GLU A 98 -8.60 -6.29 -1.86
C GLU A 98 -9.53 -5.38 -1.06
N TRP A 99 -9.33 -5.26 0.23
CA TRP A 99 -10.12 -4.35 1.07
C TRP A 99 -9.69 -2.90 0.86
N ALA A 100 -8.38 -2.66 0.71
CA ALA A 100 -7.88 -1.33 0.39
C ALA A 100 -8.38 -0.90 -0.99
N VAL A 101 -8.38 -1.83 -1.95
CA VAL A 101 -8.91 -1.59 -3.29
C VAL A 101 -10.40 -1.27 -3.22
N GLN A 102 -11.17 -2.04 -2.44
CA GLN A 102 -12.61 -1.79 -2.30
C GLN A 102 -12.87 -0.42 -1.70
N ALA A 103 -12.07 -0.02 -0.71
CA ALA A 103 -12.23 1.30 -0.11
C ALA A 103 -12.05 2.41 -1.12
N LEU A 104 -11.07 2.25 -2.02
CA LEU A 104 -10.86 3.22 -3.10
C LEU A 104 -12.01 3.23 -4.09
N MET A 105 -12.53 2.06 -4.46
CA MET A 105 -13.69 1.96 -5.36
C MET A 105 -14.90 2.64 -4.76
N THR A 106 -15.15 2.42 -3.49
CA THR A 106 -16.28 3.03 -2.79
C THR A 106 -16.13 4.55 -2.77
N ARG A 107 -14.90 5.03 -2.56
CA ARG A 107 -14.61 6.45 -2.57
C ARG A 107 -14.93 7.07 -3.92
N MET A 108 -14.63 6.38 -5.02
CA MET A 108 -14.98 6.83 -6.36
C MET A 108 -16.48 6.91 -6.55
N ASP A 109 -17.20 5.87 -6.12
CA ASP A 109 -18.65 5.81 -6.27
C ASP A 109 -19.34 6.93 -5.51
N ASP A 110 -18.75 7.32 -4.40
CA ASP A 110 -19.28 8.42 -3.58
C ASP A 110 -18.94 9.79 -4.15
N GLY A 111 -18.24 9.84 -5.28
CA GLY A 111 -17.86 11.08 -5.90
C GLY A 111 -16.78 11.83 -5.16
N GLY A 112 -16.04 11.16 -4.29
CA GLY A 112 -14.98 11.80 -3.54
C GLY A 112 -13.84 12.28 -4.41
N PRO A 113 -13.18 13.38 -4.02
CA PRO A 113 -12.03 13.85 -4.76
C PRO A 113 -10.82 12.95 -4.57
N TRP A 114 -9.97 12.94 -5.58
CA TRP A 114 -8.76 12.13 -5.58
C TRP A 114 -7.51 12.93 -5.26
N ASP A 115 -7.66 14.03 -4.64
CA ASP A 115 -6.54 14.86 -4.21
C ASP A 115 -6.06 14.52 -2.81
#